data_67117c46b6cd923cf3949fa088084e1d
#
_entry.id   67117c46b6cd923cf3949fa088084e1d
#
_cell.length_a   1.000
_cell.length_b   1.000
_cell.length_c   1.000
_cell.angle_alpha   90.00
_cell.angle_beta   90.00
_cell.angle_gamma   90.00
#
_symmetry.space_group_name_H-M   'P 1'
#
loop_
_entity.id
_entity.type
_entity.pdbx_description
1 polymer ?
#
loop_
_entity_poly.entity_id
_entity_poly.type
_entity_poly.pdbx_seq_one_letter_code
_entity_poly.pdbx_strand_id
1 'polypeptide(L)'
;MNYECLARKVLESYSFIDPVFEFLRHNENITYKVTDRGNNCSFLLRIHTSVTEGFYGIQHTLDGLESETVLLQELGLNGVLRVQMPVANRFGKYVTGCRLENMDADIYATLLEWIDGDTFTHNEENLDEIVYAIGVTLARFHLFTRASAALKKLNRPVYGVEKIDNTLEKLRHGVEVDIYSMEHYGIMIEVLTQVKGIMRELDSHDGAWGLIHTDIQRGNIIITDNCEPCFIDFCLCGYGHYLFDIGSASTIMESKQRDIFLKGYTSQAPFSKDSLRYVEGLILMSIFLCYAFFIRDSVRNGWIKDHVERKVEMWKEWLTGKEIYYLL
;
A
#
# COMPACT_ATOMS: atom_id res chain seq x y z
N MET A 1 25.02 9.27 -3.19
CA MET A 1 25.09 8.67 -1.82
C MET A 1 25.51 7.22 -1.98
N ASN A 2 26.44 6.70 -1.16
CA ASN A 2 26.82 5.27 -1.21
C ASN A 2 25.87 4.47 -0.31
N TYR A 3 24.81 3.95 -0.88
CA TYR A 3 23.76 3.22 -0.16
C TYR A 3 24.23 1.87 0.39
N GLU A 4 25.24 1.27 -0.24
CA GLU A 4 25.86 0.04 0.28
C GLU A 4 26.60 0.29 1.60
N CYS A 5 27.33 1.40 1.69
CA CYS A 5 27.97 1.80 2.93
C CYS A 5 26.96 2.05 4.05
N LEU A 6 25.81 2.66 3.73
CA LEU A 6 24.72 2.89 4.66
C LEU A 6 24.10 1.57 5.14
N ALA A 7 23.83 0.63 4.21
CA ALA A 7 23.32 -0.71 4.54
C ALA A 7 24.28 -1.45 5.50
N ARG A 8 25.59 -1.45 5.20
CA ARG A 8 26.61 -2.06 6.09
C ARG A 8 26.54 -1.46 7.50
N LYS A 9 26.52 -0.12 7.60
CA LYS A 9 26.46 0.57 8.89
C LYS A 9 25.20 0.24 9.67
N VAL A 10 24.05 0.14 9.01
CA VAL A 10 22.78 -0.29 9.65
C VAL A 10 22.92 -1.73 10.17
N LEU A 11 23.45 -2.65 9.36
CA LEU A 11 23.60 -4.06 9.73
C LEU A 11 24.54 -4.29 10.92
N GLU A 12 25.50 -3.38 11.18
CA GLU A 12 26.33 -3.40 12.40
C GLU A 12 25.50 -3.30 13.69
N SER A 13 24.27 -2.80 13.61
CA SER A 13 23.34 -2.73 14.75
C SER A 13 22.62 -4.04 15.04
N TYR A 14 22.82 -5.08 14.24
CA TYR A 14 22.18 -6.40 14.40
C TYR A 14 23.21 -7.46 14.76
N SER A 15 22.76 -8.58 15.33
CA SER A 15 23.62 -9.68 15.77
C SER A 15 23.68 -10.79 14.72
N PHE A 16 24.26 -10.51 13.57
CA PHE A 16 24.50 -11.50 12.52
C PHE A 16 25.83 -12.24 12.71
N ILE A 17 25.91 -13.47 12.20
CA ILE A 17 27.11 -14.31 12.24
C ILE A 17 27.95 -14.10 10.97
N ASP A 18 27.33 -14.27 9.79
CA ASP A 18 27.96 -14.12 8.48
C ASP A 18 26.97 -13.49 7.48
N PRO A 19 26.66 -12.19 7.62
CA PRO A 19 25.67 -11.53 6.79
C PRO A 19 26.21 -11.22 5.40
N VAL A 20 25.47 -11.63 4.39
CA VAL A 20 25.61 -11.15 3.02
C VAL A 20 24.34 -10.44 2.61
N PHE A 21 24.44 -9.40 1.78
CA PHE A 21 23.28 -8.67 1.34
C PHE A 21 23.36 -8.36 -0.15
N GLU A 22 22.19 -8.45 -0.78
CA GLU A 22 21.96 -8.24 -2.20
C GLU A 22 20.99 -7.07 -2.38
N PHE A 23 21.37 -6.12 -3.24
CA PHE A 23 20.48 -5.01 -3.60
C PHE A 23 19.28 -5.52 -4.40
N LEU A 24 18.07 -5.15 -3.98
CA LEU A 24 16.85 -5.51 -4.69
C LEU A 24 16.34 -4.34 -5.54
N ARG A 25 16.04 -3.21 -4.91
CA ARG A 25 15.49 -2.04 -5.61
C ARG A 25 15.67 -0.76 -4.81
N HIS A 26 15.55 0.37 -5.51
CA HIS A 26 15.41 1.69 -4.90
C HIS A 26 14.23 2.43 -5.56
N ASN A 27 13.11 2.45 -4.87
CA ASN A 27 11.92 3.21 -5.21
C ASN A 27 11.60 4.16 -4.06
N GLU A 28 10.58 3.83 -3.26
CA GLU A 28 10.20 4.58 -2.06
C GLU A 28 11.11 4.26 -0.86
N ASN A 29 11.73 3.08 -0.90
CA ASN A 29 12.76 2.63 0.01
C ASN A 29 13.89 2.01 -0.77
N ILE A 30 15.09 2.04 -0.22
CA ILE A 30 16.18 1.19 -0.70
C ILE A 30 16.04 -0.15 0.01
N THR A 31 15.96 -1.22 -0.75
CA THR A 31 15.74 -2.56 -0.22
C THR A 31 16.89 -3.50 -0.57
N TYR A 32 17.28 -4.30 0.43
CA TYR A 32 18.26 -5.37 0.30
C TYR A 32 17.71 -6.67 0.87
N LYS A 33 17.98 -7.79 0.19
CA LYS A 33 17.88 -9.10 0.83
C LYS A 33 19.14 -9.32 1.64
N VAL A 34 18.99 -9.61 2.92
CA VAL A 34 20.09 -9.94 3.84
C VAL A 34 19.97 -11.42 4.18
N THR A 35 21.03 -12.18 3.94
CA THR A 35 21.11 -13.60 4.32
C THR A 35 22.21 -13.79 5.33
N ASP A 36 21.88 -14.24 6.52
CA ASP A 36 22.87 -14.67 7.51
C ASP A 36 23.23 -16.12 7.26
N ARG A 37 24.39 -16.37 6.65
CA ARG A 37 24.86 -17.70 6.31
C ARG A 37 25.14 -18.58 7.53
N GLY A 38 25.42 -17.93 8.68
CA GLY A 38 25.72 -18.67 9.91
C GLY A 38 24.52 -19.43 10.47
N ASN A 39 23.30 -18.95 10.25
CA ASN A 39 22.06 -19.58 10.71
C ASN A 39 21.06 -19.88 9.57
N ASN A 40 21.45 -19.59 8.33
CA ASN A 40 20.61 -19.78 7.13
C ASN A 40 19.26 -19.06 7.18
N CYS A 41 19.22 -17.84 7.78
CA CYS A 41 18.04 -17.02 7.84
C CYS A 41 18.14 -15.86 6.85
N SER A 42 17.02 -15.48 6.22
CA SER A 42 16.94 -14.35 5.32
C SER A 42 16.03 -13.26 5.88
N PHE A 43 16.33 -12.01 5.52
CA PHE A 43 15.65 -10.81 5.99
C PHE A 43 15.52 -9.79 4.85
N LEU A 44 14.58 -8.87 5.00
CA LEU A 44 14.44 -7.68 4.17
C LEU A 44 14.94 -6.46 4.95
N LEU A 45 16.04 -5.86 4.52
CA LEU A 45 16.46 -4.56 5.00
C LEU A 45 15.80 -3.47 4.16
N ARG A 46 15.10 -2.54 4.81
CA ARG A 46 14.50 -1.36 4.19
C ARG A 46 15.17 -0.12 4.76
N ILE A 47 15.77 0.70 3.90
CA ILE A 47 16.32 2.00 4.24
C ILE A 47 15.34 3.05 3.71
N HIS A 48 14.75 3.84 4.61
CA HIS A 48 13.64 4.73 4.33
C HIS A 48 14.12 6.07 3.76
N THR A 49 14.43 6.04 2.46
CA THR A 49 14.80 7.22 1.68
C THR A 49 14.16 7.12 0.30
N SER A 50 13.17 7.97 0.05
CA SER A 50 12.42 8.00 -1.21
C SER A 50 13.19 8.72 -2.30
N VAL A 51 13.08 8.22 -3.54
CA VAL A 51 13.52 8.93 -4.75
C VAL A 51 12.47 9.89 -5.28
N THR A 52 11.21 9.75 -4.83
CA THR A 52 10.09 10.58 -5.29
C THR A 52 10.08 11.90 -4.54
N GLU A 53 10.30 12.99 -5.27
CA GLU A 53 10.22 14.34 -4.70
C GLU A 53 8.82 14.62 -4.16
N GLY A 54 8.74 15.13 -2.92
CA GLY A 54 7.48 15.46 -2.26
C GLY A 54 6.68 14.25 -1.74
N PHE A 55 7.25 13.04 -1.78
CA PHE A 55 6.64 11.84 -1.20
C PHE A 55 6.89 11.67 0.29
N TYR A 56 7.87 12.36 0.83
CA TYR A 56 8.18 12.27 2.26
C TYR A 56 6.97 12.68 3.11
N GLY A 57 6.50 11.76 3.92
CA GLY A 57 5.32 11.93 4.77
C GLY A 57 5.50 11.24 6.12
N ILE A 58 4.42 11.19 6.90
CA ILE A 58 4.41 10.63 8.25
C ILE A 58 4.96 9.20 8.29
N GLN A 59 4.75 8.41 7.24
CA GLN A 59 5.22 7.03 7.11
C GLN A 59 6.76 6.89 7.04
N HIS A 60 7.49 7.99 6.83
CA HIS A 60 8.96 8.00 6.81
C HIS A 60 9.56 8.61 8.10
N THR A 61 8.72 9.13 8.98
CA THR A 61 9.17 9.64 10.29
C THR A 61 9.44 8.47 11.24
N LEU A 62 10.23 8.71 12.29
CA LEU A 62 10.47 7.69 13.31
C LEU A 62 9.16 7.15 13.88
N ASP A 63 8.25 8.03 14.30
CA ASP A 63 6.95 7.65 14.90
C ASP A 63 6.08 6.85 13.92
N GLY A 64 6.10 7.21 12.63
CA GLY A 64 5.38 6.48 11.58
C GLY A 64 5.96 5.08 11.35
N LEU A 65 7.28 4.94 11.34
CA LEU A 65 7.95 3.65 11.18
C LEU A 65 7.78 2.77 12.42
N GLU A 66 7.87 3.32 13.64
CA GLU A 66 7.56 2.60 14.88
C GLU A 66 6.10 2.13 14.88
N SER A 67 5.17 2.96 14.41
CA SER A 67 3.76 2.57 14.24
C SER A 67 3.57 1.42 13.25
N GLU A 68 4.32 1.38 12.14
CA GLU A 68 4.30 0.25 11.20
C GLU A 68 4.81 -1.04 11.87
N THR A 69 5.91 -0.95 12.63
CA THR A 69 6.44 -2.13 13.33
C THR A 69 5.47 -2.67 14.38
N VAL A 70 4.75 -1.80 15.10
CA VAL A 70 3.68 -2.21 16.03
C VAL A 70 2.56 -2.93 15.29
N LEU A 71 2.11 -2.41 14.14
CA LEU A 71 1.09 -3.06 13.32
C LEU A 71 1.50 -4.47 12.91
N LEU A 72 2.70 -4.63 12.36
CA LEU A 72 3.22 -5.92 11.92
C LEU A 72 3.34 -6.91 13.08
N GLN A 73 3.81 -6.48 14.25
CA GLN A 73 3.86 -7.30 15.45
C GLN A 73 2.48 -7.75 15.91
N GLU A 74 1.51 -6.83 15.99
CA GLU A 74 0.14 -7.18 16.37
C GLU A 74 -0.48 -8.21 15.43
N LEU A 75 -0.31 -8.05 14.10
CA LEU A 75 -0.83 -8.99 13.11
C LEU A 75 -0.19 -10.38 13.23
N GLY A 76 1.13 -10.44 13.34
CA GLY A 76 1.88 -11.71 13.36
C GLY A 76 1.76 -12.44 14.71
N LEU A 77 1.96 -11.76 15.85
CA LEU A 77 1.91 -12.36 17.18
C LEU A 77 0.51 -12.89 17.54
N ASN A 78 -0.54 -12.27 17.03
CA ASN A 78 -1.91 -12.75 17.21
C ASN A 78 -2.33 -13.81 16.19
N GLY A 79 -1.44 -14.23 15.28
CA GLY A 79 -1.71 -15.25 14.27
C GLY A 79 -2.84 -14.88 13.29
N VAL A 80 -3.07 -13.59 13.10
CA VAL A 80 -4.14 -13.09 12.21
C VAL A 80 -3.78 -13.27 10.77
N LEU A 81 -2.55 -12.83 10.42
CA LEU A 81 -1.96 -12.92 9.10
C LEU A 81 -0.49 -13.33 9.22
N ARG A 82 0.01 -14.05 8.24
CA ARG A 82 1.43 -14.15 8.00
C ARG A 82 1.93 -12.81 7.43
N VAL A 83 2.84 -12.15 8.14
CA VAL A 83 3.44 -10.87 7.76
C VAL A 83 4.95 -10.92 7.92
N GLN A 84 5.65 -9.99 7.30
CA GLN A 84 7.08 -9.78 7.51
C GLN A 84 7.30 -9.23 8.93
N MET A 85 7.66 -10.11 9.89
CA MET A 85 7.87 -9.71 11.27
C MET A 85 9.07 -8.76 11.41
N PRO A 86 8.93 -7.65 12.14
CA PRO A 86 10.06 -6.76 12.39
C PRO A 86 11.08 -7.40 13.34
N VAL A 87 12.36 -7.22 13.01
CA VAL A 87 13.48 -7.76 13.77
C VAL A 87 14.12 -6.64 14.60
N ALA A 88 14.20 -6.85 15.90
CA ALA A 88 14.84 -5.88 16.80
C ALA A 88 16.36 -5.86 16.59
N ASN A 89 16.95 -4.66 16.62
CA ASN A 89 18.40 -4.50 16.68
C ASN A 89 18.94 -4.88 18.07
N ARG A 90 20.28 -4.91 18.24
CA ARG A 90 20.94 -5.26 19.52
C ARG A 90 20.56 -4.36 20.72
N PHE A 91 19.90 -3.23 20.47
CA PHE A 91 19.42 -2.30 21.49
C PHE A 91 17.92 -2.48 21.77
N GLY A 92 17.30 -3.51 21.23
CA GLY A 92 15.87 -3.80 21.38
C GLY A 92 14.95 -2.87 20.61
N LYS A 93 15.46 -2.14 19.60
CA LYS A 93 14.67 -1.22 18.75
C LYS A 93 14.37 -1.87 17.40
N TYR A 94 13.14 -1.69 16.89
CA TYR A 94 12.71 -2.17 15.58
C TYR A 94 13.03 -1.17 14.45
N VAL A 95 13.22 0.10 14.79
CA VAL A 95 13.68 1.14 13.86
C VAL A 95 15.11 1.52 14.23
N THR A 96 16.01 1.45 13.26
CA THR A 96 17.42 1.80 13.44
C THR A 96 17.69 3.15 12.80
N GLY A 97 18.07 4.15 13.59
CA GLY A 97 18.59 5.43 13.08
C GLY A 97 20.02 5.28 12.59
N CYS A 98 20.34 5.83 11.45
CA CYS A 98 21.69 5.87 10.91
C CYS A 98 22.01 7.25 10.35
N ARG A 99 23.19 7.77 10.68
CA ARG A 99 23.72 9.02 10.16
C ARG A 99 25.09 8.81 9.55
N LEU A 100 25.28 9.26 8.33
CA LEU A 100 26.62 9.35 7.74
C LEU A 100 27.19 10.74 8.01
N GLU A 101 28.53 10.85 8.04
CA GLU A 101 29.26 12.09 8.42
C GLU A 101 28.87 13.33 7.59
N ASN A 102 28.41 13.11 6.35
CA ASN A 102 28.03 14.19 5.42
C ASN A 102 26.52 14.35 5.26
N MET A 103 25.72 13.95 6.26
CA MET A 103 24.26 14.06 6.20
C MET A 103 23.72 15.02 7.26
N ASP A 104 22.79 15.89 6.86
CA ASP A 104 22.16 16.85 7.74
C ASP A 104 21.05 16.26 8.62
N ALA A 105 20.49 15.09 8.21
CA ALA A 105 19.41 14.42 8.92
C ALA A 105 19.70 12.92 9.12
N ASP A 106 19.04 12.34 10.13
CA ASP A 106 19.03 10.90 10.34
C ASP A 106 18.23 10.19 9.25
N ILE A 107 18.75 9.07 8.77
CA ILE A 107 18.03 8.10 7.95
C ILE A 107 17.61 6.94 8.85
N TYR A 108 16.39 6.47 8.66
CA TYR A 108 15.86 5.34 9.40
C TYR A 108 15.89 4.08 8.54
N ALA A 109 16.05 2.93 9.19
CA ALA A 109 15.99 1.63 8.54
C ALA A 109 15.20 0.64 9.43
N THR A 110 14.53 -0.30 8.77
CA THR A 110 13.85 -1.43 9.40
C THR A 110 14.37 -2.73 8.81
N LEU A 111 14.49 -3.76 9.65
CA LEU A 111 14.80 -5.11 9.24
C LEU A 111 13.56 -5.98 9.50
N LEU A 112 13.11 -6.69 8.48
CA LEU A 112 11.94 -7.54 8.53
C LEU A 112 12.33 -8.98 8.19
N GLU A 113 11.62 -9.97 8.71
CA GLU A 113 11.77 -11.36 8.28
C GLU A 113 11.44 -11.50 6.78
N TRP A 114 12.17 -12.35 6.10
CA TRP A 114 11.90 -12.69 4.71
C TRP A 114 10.75 -13.69 4.62
N ILE A 115 9.82 -13.46 3.70
CA ILE A 115 8.79 -14.45 3.36
C ILE A 115 9.19 -15.11 2.05
N ASP A 116 9.36 -16.44 2.08
CA ASP A 116 9.58 -17.24 0.88
C ASP A 116 8.27 -17.44 0.13
N GLY A 117 8.34 -17.34 -1.18
CA GLY A 117 7.21 -17.45 -2.10
C GLY A 117 7.39 -16.56 -3.32
N ASP A 118 6.46 -16.64 -4.24
CA ASP A 118 6.45 -15.89 -5.48
C ASP A 118 5.43 -14.73 -5.44
N THR A 119 5.73 -13.68 -6.16
CA THR A 119 4.79 -12.57 -6.32
C THR A 119 3.57 -13.02 -7.13
N PHE A 120 2.38 -12.64 -6.70
CA PHE A 120 1.12 -12.94 -7.40
C PHE A 120 1.12 -12.43 -8.85
N THR A 121 0.87 -13.32 -9.83
CA THR A 121 1.00 -13.02 -11.27
C THR A 121 -0.27 -13.26 -12.10
N HIS A 122 -1.24 -14.02 -11.64
CA HIS A 122 -2.37 -14.63 -12.34
C HIS A 122 -2.04 -15.87 -13.19
N ASN A 123 -0.83 -16.41 -13.11
CA ASN A 123 -0.43 -17.63 -13.82
C ASN A 123 -0.42 -18.86 -12.90
N GLU A 124 -0.90 -18.69 -11.66
CA GLU A 124 -0.96 -19.75 -10.67
C GLU A 124 -1.97 -20.84 -11.10
N GLU A 125 -1.61 -22.11 -10.92
CA GLU A 125 -2.47 -23.25 -11.27
C GLU A 125 -3.80 -23.23 -10.50
N ASN A 126 -3.77 -22.79 -9.22
CA ASN A 126 -4.94 -22.69 -8.32
C ASN A 126 -5.45 -21.25 -8.20
N LEU A 127 -5.49 -20.51 -9.29
CA LEU A 127 -5.78 -19.07 -9.29
C LEU A 127 -7.07 -18.70 -8.57
N ASP A 128 -8.16 -19.42 -8.78
CA ASP A 128 -9.46 -19.12 -8.16
C ASP A 128 -9.41 -19.33 -6.63
N GLU A 129 -8.68 -20.33 -6.15
CA GLU A 129 -8.48 -20.60 -4.72
C GLU A 129 -7.63 -19.49 -4.09
N ILE A 130 -6.57 -19.06 -4.76
CA ILE A 130 -5.70 -17.97 -4.33
C ILE A 130 -6.47 -16.65 -4.28
N VAL A 131 -7.25 -16.34 -5.31
CA VAL A 131 -8.09 -15.13 -5.35
C VAL A 131 -9.12 -15.12 -4.23
N TYR A 132 -9.75 -16.28 -3.95
CA TYR A 132 -10.64 -16.43 -2.79
C TYR A 132 -9.89 -16.18 -1.47
N ALA A 133 -8.69 -16.78 -1.32
CA ALA A 133 -7.86 -16.62 -0.14
C ALA A 133 -7.38 -15.18 0.07
N ILE A 134 -7.09 -14.42 -1.01
CA ILE A 134 -6.79 -12.98 -0.93
C ILE A 134 -7.98 -12.22 -0.31
N GLY A 135 -9.21 -12.54 -0.71
CA GLY A 135 -10.41 -11.96 -0.11
C GLY A 135 -10.55 -12.27 1.38
N VAL A 136 -10.33 -13.53 1.77
CA VAL A 136 -10.33 -13.98 3.19
C VAL A 136 -9.27 -13.22 4.00
N THR A 137 -8.07 -13.14 3.47
CA THR A 137 -6.92 -12.49 4.14
C THR A 137 -7.20 -11.00 4.36
N LEU A 138 -7.74 -10.31 3.37
CA LEU A 138 -8.11 -8.91 3.49
C LEU A 138 -9.21 -8.68 4.53
N ALA A 139 -10.23 -9.53 4.54
CA ALA A 139 -11.31 -9.44 5.52
C ALA A 139 -10.80 -9.67 6.97
N ARG A 140 -9.89 -10.64 7.17
CA ARG A 140 -9.25 -10.88 8.47
C ARG A 140 -8.45 -9.68 8.94
N PHE A 141 -7.67 -9.05 8.04
CA PHE A 141 -6.93 -7.83 8.31
C PHE A 141 -7.88 -6.72 8.82
N HIS A 142 -8.95 -6.44 8.09
CA HIS A 142 -9.92 -5.40 8.44
C HIS A 142 -10.63 -5.69 9.78
N LEU A 143 -11.08 -6.92 10.01
CA LEU A 143 -11.74 -7.30 11.26
C LEU A 143 -10.82 -7.17 12.46
N PHE A 144 -9.57 -7.61 12.34
CA PHE A 144 -8.60 -7.51 13.41
C PHE A 144 -8.24 -6.06 13.73
N THR A 145 -7.91 -5.27 12.71
CA THR A 145 -7.51 -3.86 12.91
C THR A 145 -8.66 -3.02 13.49
N ARG A 146 -9.90 -3.36 13.14
CA ARG A 146 -11.10 -2.76 13.74
C ARG A 146 -11.24 -3.08 15.23
N ALA A 147 -10.96 -4.33 15.62
CA ALA A 147 -11.14 -4.81 16.99
C ALA A 147 -9.98 -4.44 17.92
N SER A 148 -8.73 -4.37 17.42
CA SER A 148 -7.54 -4.13 18.22
C SER A 148 -7.49 -2.71 18.79
N ALA A 149 -7.45 -2.61 20.12
CA ALA A 149 -7.29 -1.32 20.80
C ALA A 149 -5.88 -0.74 20.62
N ALA A 150 -4.86 -1.60 20.47
CA ALA A 150 -3.46 -1.21 20.26
C ALA A 150 -3.26 -0.45 18.95
N LEU A 151 -4.08 -0.78 17.93
CA LEU A 151 -3.95 -0.21 16.58
C LEU A 151 -4.77 1.07 16.37
N LYS A 152 -5.54 1.55 17.35
CA LYS A 152 -6.40 2.75 17.19
C LYS A 152 -5.66 4.08 17.22
N LYS A 153 -4.40 4.10 17.66
CA LYS A 153 -3.64 5.34 17.91
C LYS A 153 -2.27 5.35 17.24
N LEU A 154 -2.12 4.60 16.16
CA LEU A 154 -0.89 4.59 15.40
C LEU A 154 -0.71 5.91 14.65
N ASN A 155 0.53 6.38 14.57
CA ASN A 155 0.87 7.56 13.77
C ASN A 155 1.00 7.17 12.29
N ARG A 156 -0.13 7.09 11.58
CA ARG A 156 -0.21 6.64 10.20
C ARG A 156 -0.99 7.63 9.33
N PRO A 157 -0.79 7.62 8.00
CA PRO A 157 -1.54 8.46 7.08
C PRO A 157 -3.05 8.32 7.26
N VAL A 158 -3.79 9.39 6.91
CA VAL A 158 -5.26 9.40 6.91
C VAL A 158 -5.75 9.63 5.49
N TYR A 159 -6.59 8.73 5.02
CA TYR A 159 -7.20 8.74 3.67
C TYR A 159 -8.64 9.22 3.74
N GLY A 160 -8.83 10.37 4.38
CA GLY A 160 -10.11 11.06 4.53
C GLY A 160 -10.37 12.08 3.42
N VAL A 161 -11.44 12.85 3.58
CA VAL A 161 -11.88 13.89 2.61
C VAL A 161 -10.77 14.92 2.33
N GLU A 162 -9.99 15.30 3.34
CA GLU A 162 -8.87 16.25 3.21
C GLU A 162 -7.76 15.75 2.26
N LYS A 163 -7.57 14.42 2.18
CA LYS A 163 -6.63 13.82 1.25
C LYS A 163 -6.99 14.13 -0.20
N ILE A 164 -8.29 14.24 -0.51
CA ILE A 164 -8.78 14.58 -1.86
C ILE A 164 -8.39 16.02 -2.23
N ASP A 165 -8.49 16.97 -1.31
CA ASP A 165 -8.12 18.36 -1.58
C ASP A 165 -6.63 18.49 -1.93
N ASN A 166 -5.78 17.85 -1.13
CA ASN A 166 -4.35 17.78 -1.40
C ASN A 166 -4.03 17.08 -2.74
N THR A 167 -4.82 16.08 -3.10
CA THR A 167 -4.68 15.36 -4.37
C THR A 167 -5.01 16.25 -5.53
N LEU A 168 -6.13 16.99 -5.49
CA LEU A 168 -6.52 17.94 -6.54
C LEU A 168 -5.47 19.03 -6.74
N GLU A 169 -4.91 19.58 -5.67
CA GLU A 169 -3.84 20.56 -5.76
C GLU A 169 -2.62 20.02 -6.53
N LYS A 170 -2.19 18.80 -6.20
CA LYS A 170 -1.08 18.14 -6.91
C LYS A 170 -1.39 17.86 -8.37
N LEU A 171 -2.61 17.36 -8.65
CA LEU A 171 -3.04 17.03 -10.02
C LEU A 171 -3.06 18.25 -10.95
N ARG A 172 -3.28 19.46 -10.44
CA ARG A 172 -3.21 20.68 -11.24
C ARG A 172 -1.89 20.83 -12.00
N HIS A 173 -0.80 20.33 -11.40
CA HIS A 173 0.51 20.33 -12.05
C HIS A 173 0.54 19.61 -13.39
N GLY A 174 -0.26 18.56 -13.56
CA GLY A 174 -0.35 17.83 -14.84
C GLY A 174 -0.87 18.66 -16.01
N VAL A 175 -1.70 19.68 -15.72
CA VAL A 175 -2.11 20.68 -16.73
C VAL A 175 -0.96 21.64 -17.04
N GLU A 176 -0.21 22.07 -16.01
CA GLU A 176 0.90 23.02 -16.15
C GLU A 176 2.05 22.45 -17.00
N VAL A 177 2.21 21.13 -17.04
CA VAL A 177 3.27 20.42 -17.77
C VAL A 177 2.74 19.59 -18.97
N ASP A 178 1.52 19.88 -19.45
CA ASP A 178 0.89 19.28 -20.64
C ASP A 178 0.77 17.72 -20.59
N ILE A 179 0.64 17.14 -19.40
CA ILE A 179 0.33 15.70 -19.27
C ILE A 179 -1.11 15.43 -19.68
N TYR A 180 -2.05 16.32 -19.32
CA TYR A 180 -3.45 16.29 -19.73
C TYR A 180 -4.07 17.69 -19.79
N SER A 181 -5.21 17.80 -20.45
CA SER A 181 -5.92 19.08 -20.67
C SER A 181 -6.62 19.59 -19.41
N MET A 182 -7.00 20.87 -19.42
CA MET A 182 -7.86 21.46 -18.40
C MET A 182 -9.25 20.80 -18.36
N GLU A 183 -9.76 20.32 -19.51
CA GLU A 183 -11.02 19.52 -19.56
C GLU A 183 -10.88 18.22 -18.76
N HIS A 184 -9.80 17.46 -18.99
CA HIS A 184 -9.54 16.22 -18.24
C HIS A 184 -9.41 16.49 -16.73
N TYR A 185 -8.72 17.55 -16.34
CA TYR A 185 -8.63 17.96 -14.94
C TYR A 185 -10.00 18.36 -14.36
N GLY A 186 -10.86 19.03 -15.14
CA GLY A 186 -12.23 19.33 -14.76
C GLY A 186 -13.03 18.07 -14.42
N ILE A 187 -12.91 17.02 -15.24
CA ILE A 187 -13.56 15.72 -14.99
C ILE A 187 -13.02 15.06 -13.70
N MET A 188 -11.71 15.14 -13.44
CA MET A 188 -11.12 14.62 -12.19
C MET A 188 -11.67 15.37 -10.97
N ILE A 189 -11.88 16.70 -11.05
CA ILE A 189 -12.51 17.49 -9.99
C ILE A 189 -13.94 17.02 -9.74
N GLU A 190 -14.75 16.80 -10.79
CA GLU A 190 -16.13 16.33 -10.66
C GLU A 190 -16.18 14.95 -10.01
N VAL A 191 -15.35 14.01 -10.47
CA VAL A 191 -15.24 12.66 -9.89
C VAL A 191 -14.86 12.74 -8.41
N LEU A 192 -13.80 13.46 -8.06
CA LEU A 192 -13.35 13.55 -6.67
C LEU A 192 -14.34 14.31 -5.77
N THR A 193 -15.11 15.25 -6.34
CA THR A 193 -16.23 15.91 -5.63
C THR A 193 -17.33 14.91 -5.28
N GLN A 194 -17.69 14.02 -6.21
CA GLN A 194 -18.67 12.96 -5.96
C GLN A 194 -18.14 11.94 -4.95
N VAL A 195 -16.85 11.59 -5.03
CA VAL A 195 -16.18 10.70 -4.05
C VAL A 195 -16.20 11.30 -2.65
N LYS A 196 -16.01 12.62 -2.48
CA LYS A 196 -16.19 13.27 -1.17
C LYS A 196 -17.61 13.07 -0.60
N GLY A 197 -18.63 13.09 -1.45
CA GLY A 197 -20.01 12.77 -1.06
C GLY A 197 -20.12 11.34 -0.55
N ILE A 198 -19.58 10.39 -1.31
CA ILE A 198 -19.50 8.96 -0.94
C ILE A 198 -18.82 8.78 0.42
N MET A 199 -17.67 9.40 0.64
CA MET A 199 -16.92 9.27 1.89
C MET A 199 -17.72 9.79 3.09
N ARG A 200 -18.38 10.96 2.96
CA ARG A 200 -19.22 11.51 4.02
C ARG A 200 -20.44 10.62 4.33
N GLU A 201 -20.98 9.94 3.34
CA GLU A 201 -22.03 8.95 3.54
C GLU A 201 -21.48 7.74 4.30
N LEU A 202 -20.33 7.20 3.89
CA LEU A 202 -19.65 6.08 4.55
C LEU A 202 -19.23 6.42 6.00
N ASP A 203 -18.90 7.68 6.31
CA ASP A 203 -18.60 8.14 7.68
C ASP A 203 -19.77 7.95 8.64
N SER A 204 -21.00 7.88 8.11
CA SER A 204 -22.22 7.60 8.91
C SER A 204 -22.45 6.11 9.16
N HIS A 205 -21.70 5.22 8.52
CA HIS A 205 -21.83 3.77 8.65
C HIS A 205 -20.89 3.23 9.74
N ASP A 206 -21.46 2.67 10.80
CA ASP A 206 -20.69 2.05 11.86
C ASP A 206 -19.75 0.97 11.35
N GLY A 207 -18.47 1.11 11.68
CA GLY A 207 -17.44 0.12 11.33
C GLY A 207 -17.00 0.13 9.87
N ALA A 208 -17.28 1.19 9.12
CA ALA A 208 -16.78 1.36 7.75
C ALA A 208 -15.32 1.84 7.68
N TRP A 209 -14.79 2.36 8.80
CA TRP A 209 -13.50 3.03 8.91
C TRP A 209 -12.53 2.31 9.86
N GLY A 210 -11.26 2.25 9.45
CA GLY A 210 -10.16 1.71 10.26
C GLY A 210 -8.84 1.73 9.53
N LEU A 211 -7.90 0.87 9.95
CA LEU A 211 -6.64 0.71 9.23
C LEU A 211 -6.87 -0.07 7.93
N ILE A 212 -6.37 0.48 6.85
CA ILE A 212 -6.38 -0.08 5.50
C ILE A 212 -4.95 -0.19 4.98
N HIS A 213 -4.70 -1.14 4.09
CA HIS A 213 -3.37 -1.37 3.51
C HIS A 213 -3.01 -0.28 2.49
N THR A 214 -3.99 0.14 1.69
CA THR A 214 -3.94 1.19 0.64
C THR A 214 -3.15 0.86 -0.62
N ASP A 215 -2.25 -0.11 -0.59
CA ASP A 215 -1.37 -0.47 -1.71
C ASP A 215 -1.43 -1.97 -2.01
N ILE A 216 -2.66 -2.52 -2.12
CA ILE A 216 -2.85 -3.92 -2.52
C ILE A 216 -2.70 -4.03 -4.03
N GLN A 217 -1.47 -4.31 -4.45
CA GLN A 217 -1.09 -4.55 -5.83
C GLN A 217 -0.37 -5.90 -5.95
N ARG A 218 -0.27 -6.43 -7.16
CA ARG A 218 0.34 -7.76 -7.39
C ARG A 218 1.72 -7.89 -6.75
N GLY A 219 2.56 -6.87 -6.88
CA GLY A 219 3.91 -6.83 -6.30
C GLY A 219 3.95 -6.86 -4.78
N ASN A 220 2.82 -6.61 -4.11
CA ASN A 220 2.69 -6.58 -2.66
C ASN A 220 1.90 -7.78 -2.10
N ILE A 221 1.70 -8.83 -2.92
CA ILE A 221 1.13 -10.11 -2.52
C ILE A 221 2.12 -11.22 -2.83
N ILE A 222 2.63 -11.88 -1.80
CA ILE A 222 3.47 -13.08 -1.93
C ILE A 222 2.58 -14.31 -1.76
N ILE A 223 2.65 -15.23 -2.72
CA ILE A 223 2.02 -16.54 -2.63
C ILE A 223 3.06 -17.52 -2.15
N THR A 224 2.84 -18.12 -0.99
CA THR A 224 3.75 -19.10 -0.41
C THR A 224 3.57 -20.48 -1.07
N ASP A 225 4.50 -21.40 -0.81
CA ASP A 225 4.41 -22.80 -1.30
C ASP A 225 3.11 -23.51 -0.89
N ASN A 226 2.46 -23.06 0.18
CA ASN A 226 1.16 -23.56 0.64
C ASN A 226 -0.03 -22.83 0.00
N CYS A 227 0.18 -22.04 -1.06
CA CYS A 227 -0.83 -21.21 -1.72
C CYS A 227 -1.47 -20.17 -0.77
N GLU A 228 -0.80 -19.78 0.32
CA GLU A 228 -1.28 -18.76 1.25
C GLU A 228 -0.84 -17.37 0.78
N PRO A 229 -1.78 -16.41 0.56
CA PRO A 229 -1.43 -15.04 0.22
C PRO A 229 -0.96 -14.28 1.46
N CYS A 230 0.22 -13.67 1.36
CA CYS A 230 0.81 -12.80 2.37
C CYS A 230 0.90 -11.38 1.84
N PHE A 231 0.26 -10.42 2.50
CA PHE A 231 0.42 -9.00 2.18
C PHE A 231 1.75 -8.49 2.72
N ILE A 232 2.46 -7.74 1.90
CA ILE A 232 3.73 -7.09 2.23
C ILE A 232 3.66 -5.59 1.91
N ASP A 233 4.65 -4.85 2.38
CA ASP A 233 4.79 -3.41 2.14
C ASP A 233 3.66 -2.56 2.72
N PHE A 234 3.55 -2.57 4.05
CA PHE A 234 2.61 -1.75 4.81
C PHE A 234 3.05 -0.27 4.94
N CYS A 235 3.99 0.19 4.12
CA CYS A 235 4.53 1.55 4.18
C CYS A 235 3.43 2.62 4.07
N LEU A 236 2.46 2.43 3.18
CA LEU A 236 1.33 3.34 2.98
C LEU A 236 0.10 3.03 3.85
N CYS A 237 0.13 1.93 4.61
CA CYS A 237 -0.97 1.58 5.50
C CYS A 237 -1.37 2.77 6.37
N GLY A 238 -2.67 3.03 6.49
CA GLY A 238 -3.19 4.16 7.22
C GLY A 238 -4.69 4.04 7.51
N TYR A 239 -5.29 5.11 8.03
CA TYR A 239 -6.71 5.11 8.37
C TYR A 239 -7.55 5.53 7.16
N GLY A 240 -8.57 4.73 6.84
CA GLY A 240 -9.48 4.95 5.72
C GLY A 240 -10.69 4.04 5.75
N HIS A 241 -11.56 4.17 4.75
CA HIS A 241 -12.69 3.27 4.57
C HIS A 241 -12.22 1.91 4.04
N TYR A 242 -12.68 0.81 4.66
CA TYR A 242 -12.32 -0.55 4.24
C TYR A 242 -12.63 -0.86 2.77
N LEU A 243 -13.65 -0.22 2.20
CA LEU A 243 -13.99 -0.33 0.79
C LEU A 243 -12.89 0.16 -0.16
N PHE A 244 -11.96 1.00 0.33
CA PHE A 244 -10.80 1.43 -0.45
C PHE A 244 -9.88 0.24 -0.79
N ASP A 245 -9.57 -0.61 0.19
CA ASP A 245 -8.76 -1.81 -0.04
C ASP A 245 -9.47 -2.85 -0.88
N ILE A 246 -10.79 -3.00 -0.71
CA ILE A 246 -11.61 -3.87 -1.59
C ILE A 246 -11.51 -3.37 -3.03
N GLY A 247 -11.58 -2.06 -3.24
CA GLY A 247 -11.38 -1.43 -4.54
C GLY A 247 -9.99 -1.69 -5.09
N SER A 248 -8.95 -1.40 -4.32
CA SER A 248 -7.55 -1.61 -4.72
C SER A 248 -7.29 -3.07 -5.11
N ALA A 249 -7.68 -4.03 -4.28
CA ALA A 249 -7.58 -5.46 -4.59
C ALA A 249 -8.37 -5.86 -5.84
N SER A 250 -9.53 -5.27 -6.06
CA SER A 250 -10.35 -5.56 -7.25
C SER A 250 -9.69 -5.13 -8.56
N THR A 251 -8.85 -4.09 -8.54
CA THR A 251 -8.16 -3.59 -9.76
C THR A 251 -7.11 -4.55 -10.29
N ILE A 252 -6.56 -5.41 -9.45
CA ILE A 252 -5.57 -6.42 -9.86
C ILE A 252 -6.21 -7.73 -10.31
N MET A 253 -7.54 -7.85 -10.23
CA MET A 253 -8.32 -9.03 -10.59
C MET A 253 -9.00 -8.83 -11.95
N GLU A 254 -9.09 -9.91 -12.76
CA GLU A 254 -9.96 -9.91 -13.91
C GLU A 254 -11.44 -9.92 -13.48
N SER A 255 -12.33 -9.44 -14.35
CA SER A 255 -13.77 -9.28 -14.06
C SER A 255 -14.41 -10.53 -13.40
N LYS A 256 -14.14 -11.74 -13.94
CA LYS A 256 -14.66 -13.01 -13.40
C LYS A 256 -14.12 -13.35 -12.01
N GLN A 257 -12.90 -12.88 -11.68
CA GLN A 257 -12.23 -13.17 -10.41
C GLN A 257 -12.68 -12.25 -9.29
N ARG A 258 -13.22 -11.06 -9.63
CA ARG A 258 -13.74 -10.11 -8.64
C ARG A 258 -14.87 -10.71 -7.80
N ASP A 259 -15.76 -11.49 -8.40
CA ASP A 259 -16.81 -12.20 -7.65
C ASP A 259 -16.23 -13.27 -6.72
N ILE A 260 -15.14 -13.95 -7.13
CA ILE A 260 -14.47 -14.96 -6.30
C ILE A 260 -13.77 -14.28 -5.11
N PHE A 261 -13.06 -13.17 -5.37
CA PHE A 261 -12.46 -12.34 -4.34
C PHE A 261 -13.51 -11.84 -3.34
N LEU A 262 -14.62 -11.27 -3.82
CA LEU A 262 -15.72 -10.80 -2.96
C LEU A 262 -16.37 -11.94 -2.16
N LYS A 263 -16.49 -13.15 -2.72
CA LYS A 263 -16.95 -14.33 -1.96
C LYS A 263 -15.97 -14.69 -0.85
N GLY A 264 -14.67 -14.63 -1.10
CA GLY A 264 -13.65 -14.82 -0.07
C GLY A 264 -13.79 -13.78 1.05
N TYR A 265 -13.90 -12.50 0.71
CA TYR A 265 -14.09 -11.42 1.67
C TYR A 265 -15.38 -11.61 2.49
N THR A 266 -16.50 -11.88 1.82
CA THR A 266 -17.83 -12.03 2.48
C THR A 266 -17.95 -13.28 3.33
N SER A 267 -17.07 -14.26 3.17
CA SER A 267 -16.99 -15.42 4.05
C SER A 267 -16.56 -15.06 5.48
N GLN A 268 -15.92 -13.91 5.67
CA GLN A 268 -15.38 -13.45 6.96
C GLN A 268 -16.05 -12.14 7.44
N ALA A 269 -16.29 -11.19 6.55
CA ALA A 269 -16.80 -9.86 6.88
C ALA A 269 -18.00 -9.47 6.00
N PRO A 270 -18.96 -8.72 6.52
CA PRO A 270 -20.12 -8.31 5.73
C PRO A 270 -19.69 -7.37 4.59
N PHE A 271 -20.26 -7.62 3.40
CA PHE A 271 -20.16 -6.75 2.24
C PHE A 271 -21.47 -6.87 1.42
N SER A 272 -22.07 -5.75 1.06
CA SER A 272 -23.25 -5.73 0.18
C SER A 272 -22.85 -5.33 -1.23
N LYS A 273 -23.49 -5.95 -2.23
CA LYS A 273 -23.33 -5.52 -3.63
C LYS A 273 -23.81 -4.10 -3.87
N ASP A 274 -24.73 -3.59 -3.05
CA ASP A 274 -25.17 -2.18 -3.09
C ASP A 274 -24.02 -1.21 -2.77
N SER A 275 -22.95 -1.70 -2.11
CA SER A 275 -21.75 -0.91 -1.84
C SER A 275 -20.80 -0.78 -3.04
N LEU A 276 -21.06 -1.47 -4.17
CA LEU A 276 -20.18 -1.43 -5.35
C LEU A 276 -19.99 0.00 -5.88
N ARG A 277 -21.02 0.83 -5.83
CA ARG A 277 -20.93 2.24 -6.22
C ARG A 277 -19.90 3.01 -5.38
N TYR A 278 -19.80 2.71 -4.10
CA TYR A 278 -18.80 3.30 -3.21
C TYR A 278 -17.39 2.76 -3.52
N VAL A 279 -17.30 1.45 -3.79
CA VAL A 279 -16.04 0.81 -4.19
C VAL A 279 -15.50 1.45 -5.48
N GLU A 280 -16.35 1.65 -6.49
CA GLU A 280 -15.98 2.33 -7.75
C GLU A 280 -15.41 3.74 -7.50
N GLY A 281 -16.08 4.54 -6.68
CA GLY A 281 -15.60 5.88 -6.30
C GLY A 281 -14.23 5.84 -5.63
N LEU A 282 -14.01 4.88 -4.72
CA LEU A 282 -12.74 4.72 -4.02
C LEU A 282 -11.63 4.15 -4.93
N ILE A 283 -11.97 3.34 -5.94
CA ILE A 283 -11.03 2.96 -7.01
C ILE A 283 -10.58 4.20 -7.79
N LEU A 284 -11.52 5.05 -8.20
CA LEU A 284 -11.19 6.29 -8.92
C LEU A 284 -10.33 7.21 -8.05
N MET A 285 -10.61 7.31 -6.75
CA MET A 285 -9.76 8.01 -5.80
C MET A 285 -8.34 7.42 -5.77
N SER A 286 -8.19 6.10 -5.71
CA SER A 286 -6.88 5.45 -5.68
C SER A 286 -6.07 5.72 -6.96
N ILE A 287 -6.71 5.71 -8.12
CA ILE A 287 -6.09 6.06 -9.40
C ILE A 287 -5.56 7.50 -9.37
N PHE A 288 -6.36 8.45 -8.90
CA PHE A 288 -5.95 9.86 -8.86
C PHE A 288 -4.92 10.13 -7.77
N LEU A 289 -4.93 9.39 -6.66
CA LEU A 289 -3.84 9.40 -5.69
C LEU A 289 -2.54 8.92 -6.31
N CYS A 290 -2.58 7.86 -7.12
CA CYS A 290 -1.42 7.34 -7.84
C CYS A 290 -0.89 8.38 -8.86
N TYR A 291 -1.76 9.07 -9.60
CA TYR A 291 -1.32 10.17 -10.46
C TYR A 291 -0.65 11.28 -9.66
N ALA A 292 -1.29 11.75 -8.59
CA ALA A 292 -0.75 12.80 -7.73
C ALA A 292 0.59 12.42 -7.08
N PHE A 293 0.82 11.13 -6.90
CA PHE A 293 2.08 10.58 -6.43
C PHE A 293 3.20 10.73 -7.48
N PHE A 294 2.93 10.39 -8.73
CA PHE A 294 3.93 10.40 -9.80
C PHE A 294 3.99 11.69 -10.62
N ILE A 295 3.01 12.58 -10.52
CA ILE A 295 2.82 13.71 -11.43
C ILE A 295 4.04 14.62 -11.56
N ARG A 296 4.83 14.78 -10.49
CA ARG A 296 6.06 15.59 -10.47
C ARG A 296 7.33 14.81 -10.80
N ASP A 297 7.25 13.50 -10.94
CA ASP A 297 8.37 12.64 -11.29
C ASP A 297 8.44 12.45 -12.80
N SER A 298 9.21 13.30 -13.48
CA SER A 298 9.33 13.31 -14.95
C SER A 298 9.89 12.01 -15.54
N VAL A 299 10.52 11.15 -14.72
CA VAL A 299 11.04 9.85 -15.16
C VAL A 299 9.93 8.79 -15.14
N ARG A 300 9.02 8.87 -14.16
CA ARG A 300 8.00 7.84 -13.90
C ARG A 300 6.56 8.24 -14.24
N ASN A 301 6.30 9.49 -14.66
CA ASN A 301 4.94 9.98 -14.96
C ASN A 301 4.48 9.77 -16.40
N GLY A 302 5.34 9.32 -17.31
CA GLY A 302 5.07 9.25 -18.76
C GLY A 302 3.83 8.44 -19.15
N TRP A 303 3.42 7.46 -18.32
CA TRP A 303 2.24 6.62 -18.58
C TRP A 303 0.91 7.33 -18.27
N ILE A 304 0.93 8.42 -17.47
CA ILE A 304 -0.31 9.07 -16.99
C ILE A 304 -1.13 9.60 -18.14
N LYS A 305 -0.50 10.25 -19.12
CA LYS A 305 -1.18 10.80 -20.30
C LYS A 305 -2.02 9.78 -21.03
N ASP A 306 -1.39 8.68 -21.43
CA ASP A 306 -2.07 7.60 -22.17
C ASP A 306 -3.17 6.94 -21.32
N HIS A 307 -2.97 6.86 -20.00
CA HIS A 307 -3.97 6.30 -19.11
C HIS A 307 -5.19 7.21 -18.98
N VAL A 308 -5.00 8.52 -18.84
CA VAL A 308 -6.09 9.52 -18.81
C VAL A 308 -6.89 9.44 -20.12
N GLU A 309 -6.23 9.48 -21.27
CA GLU A 309 -6.89 9.43 -22.58
C GLU A 309 -7.75 8.17 -22.76
N ARG A 310 -7.29 7.02 -22.26
CA ARG A 310 -8.05 5.75 -22.35
C ARG A 310 -9.20 5.64 -21.37
N LYS A 311 -9.11 6.32 -20.21
CA LYS A 311 -10.04 6.11 -19.09
C LYS A 311 -11.05 7.25 -18.90
N VAL A 312 -10.83 8.40 -19.48
CA VAL A 312 -11.66 9.61 -19.25
C VAL A 312 -13.13 9.41 -19.61
N GLU A 313 -13.44 8.69 -20.68
CA GLU A 313 -14.84 8.41 -21.07
C GLU A 313 -15.54 7.51 -20.03
N MET A 314 -14.85 6.53 -19.48
CA MET A 314 -15.36 5.69 -18.40
C MET A 314 -15.64 6.53 -17.13
N TRP A 315 -14.82 7.52 -16.81
CA TRP A 315 -15.07 8.44 -15.69
C TRP A 315 -16.32 9.30 -15.92
N LYS A 316 -16.50 9.82 -17.15
CA LYS A 316 -17.72 10.54 -17.55
C LYS A 316 -18.96 9.65 -17.41
N GLU A 317 -18.90 8.40 -17.86
CA GLU A 317 -19.98 7.42 -17.71
C GLU A 317 -20.30 7.17 -16.22
N TRP A 318 -19.29 7.02 -15.38
CA TRP A 318 -19.49 6.86 -13.94
C TRP A 318 -20.19 8.06 -13.29
N LEU A 319 -19.84 9.28 -13.70
CA LEU A 319 -20.50 10.52 -13.23
C LEU A 319 -22.01 10.53 -13.57
N THR A 320 -22.42 9.91 -14.68
CA THR A 320 -23.84 9.77 -15.04
C THR A 320 -24.59 8.68 -14.27
N GLY A 321 -23.91 7.91 -13.40
CA GLY A 321 -24.50 6.81 -12.61
C GLY A 321 -24.29 5.43 -13.22
N LYS A 322 -23.55 5.28 -14.34
CA LYS A 322 -23.26 3.98 -14.92
C LYS A 322 -22.32 3.18 -14.00
N GLU A 323 -22.61 1.91 -13.80
CA GLU A 323 -21.74 0.98 -13.08
C GLU A 323 -20.49 0.67 -13.92
N ILE A 324 -19.31 0.75 -13.31
CA ILE A 324 -18.02 0.50 -13.97
C ILE A 324 -17.19 -0.59 -13.31
N TYR A 325 -17.63 -1.14 -12.17
CA TYR A 325 -16.85 -2.09 -11.38
C TYR A 325 -16.28 -3.25 -12.20
N TYR A 326 -17.07 -3.81 -13.10
CA TYR A 326 -16.61 -4.92 -13.96
C TYR A 326 -15.95 -4.45 -15.28
N LEU A 327 -15.84 -3.13 -15.52
CA LEU A 327 -15.21 -2.52 -16.70
C LEU A 327 -13.82 -1.93 -16.40
N LEU A 328 -13.48 -1.77 -15.14
CA LEU A 328 -12.22 -1.16 -14.65
C LEU A 328 -10.98 -1.99 -15.01
#